data_dd1e047ccde944aacaa577f922917a38
#
_entry.id   dd1e047ccde944aacaa577f922917a38
#
_cell.length_a   1.000
_cell.length_b   1.000
_cell.length_c   1.000
_cell.angle_alpha   90.00
_cell.angle_beta   90.00
_cell.angle_gamma   90.00
#
_symmetry.space_group_name_H-M   'P 1'
#
loop_
_entity.id
_entity.type
_entity.pdbx_description
1 polymer ?
#
loop_
_entity_poly.entity_id
_entity_poly.type
_entity_poly.pdbx_seq_one_letter_code
_entity_poly.pdbx_strand_id
1 'polypeptide(L)'
;MDQGTTSTRAIVFNKQGEIVHSAQKEFTQHFPKPGWVEHDANEIWGSALAVMASALSEAGIKPQQIAALGITNQRETTVVWDKKTGIPIYHALVWQSRQTVSICEELKEQGYNDLFKQKTGLLIDAYFSGTKVKWILDQVDGAREKAENGELLFGTIDTWLIWKLSNGTAHVTDYTNASRTLIYNIFELKWDDDLLEILDIPRSMLPEVRSSSEVYAHTAPHHFFW
;
A
#
# COMPACT_ATOMS: atom_id res chain seq x y z
N MET A 1 -7.51 3.12 -12.17
CA MET A 1 -6.04 3.07 -12.13
C MET A 1 -5.63 1.70 -11.64
N ASP A 2 -4.69 1.06 -12.32
CA ASP A 2 -4.11 -0.25 -11.98
C ASP A 2 -2.62 -0.07 -11.70
N GLN A 3 -2.23 -0.20 -10.45
CA GLN A 3 -0.83 -0.13 -10.04
C GLN A 3 -0.29 -1.55 -9.88
N GLY A 4 0.29 -2.09 -10.95
CA GLY A 4 0.88 -3.43 -10.99
C GLY A 4 2.30 -3.49 -10.42
N THR A 5 2.90 -4.69 -10.45
CA THR A 5 4.26 -4.90 -9.91
C THR A 5 5.35 -4.23 -10.75
N THR A 6 5.17 -4.13 -12.06
CA THR A 6 6.20 -3.61 -12.98
C THR A 6 5.79 -2.31 -13.67
N SER A 7 4.51 -1.96 -13.64
CA SER A 7 4.00 -0.79 -14.34
C SER A 7 2.72 -0.27 -13.69
N THR A 8 2.45 1.00 -13.92
CA THR A 8 1.18 1.65 -13.57
C THR A 8 0.39 1.91 -14.85
N ARG A 9 -0.93 1.68 -14.79
CA ARG A 9 -1.85 1.90 -15.91
C ARG A 9 -3.05 2.73 -15.47
N ALA A 10 -3.44 3.71 -16.28
CA ALA A 10 -4.73 4.38 -16.18
C ALA A 10 -5.62 3.97 -17.36
N ILE A 11 -6.87 3.60 -17.07
CA ILE A 11 -7.85 3.22 -18.07
C ILE A 11 -9.08 4.11 -17.86
N VAL A 12 -9.53 4.75 -18.92
CA VAL A 12 -10.75 5.57 -18.93
C VAL A 12 -11.88 4.75 -19.52
N PHE A 13 -12.97 4.62 -18.77
CA PHE A 13 -14.19 3.95 -19.18
C PHE A 13 -15.31 4.96 -19.38
N ASN A 14 -16.18 4.71 -20.37
CA ASN A 14 -17.45 5.43 -20.52
C ASN A 14 -18.54 4.84 -19.59
N LYS A 15 -19.74 5.41 -19.62
CA LYS A 15 -20.88 4.94 -18.82
C LYS A 15 -21.38 3.54 -19.20
N GLN A 16 -21.03 3.04 -20.37
CA GLN A 16 -21.35 1.70 -20.85
C GLN A 16 -20.31 0.66 -20.42
N GLY A 17 -19.23 1.08 -19.74
CA GLY A 17 -18.12 0.22 -19.34
C GLY A 17 -17.12 -0.09 -20.47
N GLU A 18 -17.19 0.64 -21.58
CA GLU A 18 -16.27 0.49 -22.70
C GLU A 18 -14.99 1.31 -22.43
N ILE A 19 -13.85 0.77 -22.86
CA ILE A 19 -12.56 1.45 -22.74
C ILE A 19 -12.51 2.58 -23.79
N VAL A 20 -12.38 3.81 -23.32
CA VAL A 20 -12.19 4.99 -24.16
C VAL A 20 -10.72 5.19 -24.48
N HIS A 21 -9.86 5.08 -23.48
CA HIS A 21 -8.41 5.20 -23.63
C HIS A 21 -7.66 4.53 -22.49
N SER A 22 -6.39 4.22 -22.71
CA SER A 22 -5.50 3.71 -21.65
C SER A 22 -4.07 4.21 -21.85
N ALA A 23 -3.39 4.55 -20.76
CA ALA A 23 -1.98 4.88 -20.73
C ALA A 23 -1.25 4.00 -19.70
N GLN A 24 -0.01 3.62 -20.01
CA GLN A 24 0.79 2.77 -19.13
C GLN A 24 2.22 3.30 -19.07
N LYS A 25 2.85 3.14 -17.89
CA LYS A 25 4.24 3.50 -17.66
C LYS A 25 4.89 2.47 -16.74
N GLU A 26 6.04 1.96 -17.13
CA GLU A 26 6.91 1.14 -16.29
C GLU A 26 7.65 2.02 -15.28
N PHE A 27 8.11 1.40 -14.19
CA PHE A 27 8.95 2.03 -13.17
C PHE A 27 10.07 1.08 -12.74
N THR A 28 11.08 1.62 -12.07
CA THR A 28 12.31 0.91 -11.72
C THR A 28 12.05 -0.18 -10.68
N GLN A 29 12.62 -1.37 -10.95
CA GLN A 29 12.69 -2.46 -9.98
C GLN A 29 14.07 -2.44 -9.34
N HIS A 30 14.15 -2.42 -8.00
CA HIS A 30 15.39 -2.42 -7.25
C HIS A 30 15.66 -3.80 -6.64
N PHE A 31 16.86 -4.32 -6.84
CA PHE A 31 17.31 -5.63 -6.32
C PHE A 31 18.59 -5.43 -5.50
N PRO A 32 18.53 -4.84 -4.28
CA PRO A 32 19.72 -4.46 -3.51
C PRO A 32 20.56 -5.64 -3.04
N LYS A 33 19.91 -6.82 -2.84
CA LYS A 33 20.58 -8.09 -2.49
C LYS A 33 19.85 -9.26 -3.14
N PRO A 34 20.48 -10.45 -3.26
CA PRO A 34 19.79 -11.64 -3.75
C PRO A 34 18.48 -11.92 -2.99
N GLY A 35 17.37 -12.04 -3.73
CA GLY A 35 16.04 -12.27 -3.18
C GLY A 35 15.33 -11.03 -2.61
N TRP A 36 15.98 -9.87 -2.59
CA TRP A 36 15.35 -8.62 -2.19
C TRP A 36 14.76 -7.90 -3.39
N VAL A 37 13.54 -7.42 -3.23
CA VAL A 37 12.84 -6.66 -4.28
C VAL A 37 12.20 -5.44 -3.64
N GLU A 38 12.54 -4.26 -4.16
CA GLU A 38 12.10 -2.98 -3.64
C GLU A 38 11.65 -2.05 -4.76
N HIS A 39 10.72 -1.15 -4.44
CA HIS A 39 10.30 -0.06 -5.32
C HIS A 39 10.48 1.29 -4.64
N ASP A 40 10.77 2.33 -5.40
CA ASP A 40 10.62 3.70 -4.91
C ASP A 40 9.13 4.10 -4.93
N ALA A 41 8.55 4.31 -3.74
CA ALA A 41 7.16 4.71 -3.61
C ALA A 41 6.85 6.08 -4.24
N ASN A 42 7.85 6.97 -4.33
CA ASN A 42 7.69 8.25 -5.03
C ASN A 42 7.69 8.06 -6.55
N GLU A 43 8.48 7.12 -7.08
CA GLU A 43 8.42 6.77 -8.51
C GLU A 43 7.06 6.14 -8.87
N ILE A 44 6.53 5.28 -8.02
CA ILE A 44 5.15 4.74 -8.18
C ILE A 44 4.15 5.90 -8.22
N TRP A 45 4.21 6.85 -7.29
CA TRP A 45 3.35 8.03 -7.28
C TRP A 45 3.51 8.88 -8.56
N GLY A 46 4.74 9.16 -8.96
CA GLY A 46 5.02 9.90 -10.20
C GLY A 46 4.50 9.20 -11.45
N SER A 47 4.60 7.86 -11.50
CA SER A 47 4.05 7.06 -12.60
C SER A 47 2.52 7.12 -12.63
N ALA A 48 1.87 7.10 -11.46
CA ALA A 48 0.41 7.22 -11.34
C ALA A 48 -0.09 8.56 -11.88
N LEU A 49 0.54 9.67 -11.48
CA LEU A 49 0.22 10.99 -12.03
C LEU A 49 0.42 11.06 -13.55
N ALA A 50 1.55 10.53 -14.02
CA ALA A 50 1.88 10.56 -15.44
C ALA A 50 0.84 9.80 -16.30
N VAL A 51 0.46 8.57 -15.90
CA VAL A 51 -0.50 7.79 -16.68
C VAL A 51 -1.93 8.36 -16.61
N MET A 52 -2.32 8.96 -15.50
CA MET A 52 -3.60 9.66 -15.40
C MET A 52 -3.64 10.88 -16.31
N ALA A 53 -2.60 11.70 -16.31
CA ALA A 53 -2.50 12.88 -17.18
C ALA A 53 -2.47 12.48 -18.66
N SER A 54 -1.67 11.47 -19.05
CA SER A 54 -1.63 10.97 -20.44
C SER A 54 -2.97 10.42 -20.87
N ALA A 55 -3.63 9.58 -20.06
CA ALA A 55 -4.92 8.98 -20.42
C ALA A 55 -5.99 10.03 -20.67
N LEU A 56 -6.05 11.10 -19.89
CA LEU A 56 -7.00 12.20 -20.10
C LEU A 56 -6.63 13.06 -21.32
N SER A 57 -5.37 13.45 -21.45
CA SER A 57 -4.90 14.31 -22.51
C SER A 57 -5.04 13.66 -23.89
N GLU A 58 -4.63 12.40 -24.02
CA GLU A 58 -4.68 11.66 -25.27
C GLU A 58 -6.12 11.30 -25.69
N ALA A 59 -7.01 11.12 -24.72
CA ALA A 59 -8.44 10.95 -24.98
C ALA A 59 -9.18 12.27 -25.23
N GLY A 60 -8.56 13.43 -25.05
CA GLY A 60 -9.20 14.74 -25.14
C GLY A 60 -10.25 14.98 -24.04
N ILE A 61 -10.12 14.31 -22.90
CA ILE A 61 -11.08 14.36 -21.79
C ILE A 61 -10.59 15.36 -20.74
N LYS A 62 -11.49 16.27 -20.35
CA LYS A 62 -11.21 17.20 -19.26
C LYS A 62 -11.40 16.46 -17.92
N PRO A 63 -10.58 16.72 -16.91
CA PRO A 63 -10.72 16.11 -15.59
C PRO A 63 -12.13 16.25 -14.99
N GLN A 64 -12.84 17.38 -15.23
CA GLN A 64 -14.23 17.61 -14.78
C GLN A 64 -15.26 16.63 -15.34
N GLN A 65 -14.90 15.88 -16.38
CA GLN A 65 -15.76 14.85 -16.98
C GLN A 65 -15.58 13.49 -16.29
N ILE A 66 -14.59 13.34 -15.39
CA ILE A 66 -14.35 12.12 -14.64
C ILE A 66 -15.25 12.09 -13.40
N ALA A 67 -16.14 11.11 -13.36
CA ALA A 67 -17.07 10.95 -12.25
C ALA A 67 -16.42 10.36 -10.99
N ALA A 68 -15.48 9.42 -11.16
CA ALA A 68 -14.79 8.76 -10.08
C ALA A 68 -13.46 8.14 -10.54
N LEU A 69 -12.54 7.92 -9.59
CA LEU A 69 -11.30 7.19 -9.77
C LEU A 69 -11.32 5.94 -8.89
N GLY A 70 -11.28 4.77 -9.51
CA GLY A 70 -11.07 3.49 -8.82
C GLY A 70 -9.59 3.09 -8.87
N ILE A 71 -9.12 2.44 -7.81
CA ILE A 71 -7.73 1.97 -7.67
C ILE A 71 -7.73 0.47 -7.49
N THR A 72 -6.91 -0.23 -8.26
CA THR A 72 -6.46 -1.59 -7.99
C THR A 72 -4.93 -1.59 -7.96
N ASN A 73 -4.32 -2.52 -7.22
CA ASN A 73 -2.90 -2.46 -6.92
C ASN A 73 -2.25 -3.84 -6.77
N GLN A 74 -0.92 -3.88 -6.89
CA GLN A 74 -0.14 -4.97 -6.35
C GLN A 74 -0.36 -5.03 -4.84
N ARG A 75 -0.94 -6.13 -4.34
CA ARG A 75 -1.22 -6.29 -2.91
C ARG A 75 0.07 -6.57 -2.13
N GLU A 76 0.01 -6.54 -0.82
CA GLU A 76 1.06 -6.88 0.15
C GLU A 76 2.30 -5.96 0.12
N THR A 77 2.59 -5.30 -1.00
CA THR A 77 3.71 -4.36 -1.10
C THR A 77 3.53 -3.24 -0.08
N THR A 78 4.55 -3.04 0.74
CA THR A 78 4.49 -2.29 1.99
C THR A 78 5.21 -0.97 1.88
N VAL A 79 4.54 0.13 2.24
CA VAL A 79 5.12 1.47 2.34
C VAL A 79 4.98 1.98 3.77
N VAL A 80 6.06 2.56 4.32
CA VAL A 80 6.03 3.30 5.58
C VAL A 80 6.54 4.72 5.31
N TRP A 81 5.79 5.73 5.75
CA TRP A 81 6.15 7.13 5.50
C TRP A 81 5.90 8.03 6.72
N ASP A 82 6.62 9.12 6.75
CA ASP A 82 6.44 10.16 7.75
C ASP A 82 5.12 10.91 7.50
N LYS A 83 4.25 10.93 8.50
CA LYS A 83 2.90 11.50 8.44
C LYS A 83 2.89 12.99 8.13
N LYS A 84 3.89 13.73 8.60
CA LYS A 84 3.97 15.18 8.46
C LYS A 84 4.51 15.60 7.09
N THR A 85 5.54 14.90 6.63
CA THR A 85 6.26 15.26 5.39
C THR A 85 5.74 14.49 4.17
N GLY A 86 5.10 13.33 4.38
CA GLY A 86 4.72 12.42 3.31
C GLY A 86 5.90 11.77 2.61
N ILE A 87 7.07 11.73 3.26
CA ILE A 87 8.28 11.12 2.70
C ILE A 87 8.37 9.67 3.18
N PRO A 88 8.45 8.67 2.27
CA PRO A 88 8.75 7.30 2.63
C PRO A 88 10.09 7.21 3.38
N ILE A 89 10.12 6.49 4.51
CA ILE A 89 11.33 6.34 5.32
C ILE A 89 12.27 5.25 4.79
N TYR A 90 11.74 4.39 3.91
CA TYR A 90 12.46 3.34 3.19
C TYR A 90 11.77 3.06 1.86
N HIS A 91 12.42 2.33 0.94
CA HIS A 91 11.77 1.82 -0.26
C HIS A 91 10.56 0.95 0.09
N ALA A 92 9.58 0.90 -0.80
CA ALA A 92 8.46 -0.02 -0.68
C ALA A 92 8.97 -1.46 -0.80
N LEU A 93 8.69 -2.31 0.21
CA LEU A 93 9.06 -3.71 0.18
C LEU A 93 8.04 -4.51 -0.62
N VAL A 94 8.47 -5.03 -1.76
CA VAL A 94 7.60 -5.71 -2.71
C VAL A 94 7.15 -7.08 -2.17
N TRP A 95 5.97 -7.53 -2.54
CA TRP A 95 5.42 -8.84 -2.16
C TRP A 95 6.35 -10.02 -2.48
N GLN A 96 7.17 -9.90 -3.53
CA GLN A 96 8.16 -10.91 -3.94
C GLN A 96 9.42 -10.94 -3.04
N SER A 97 9.67 -9.87 -2.25
CA SER A 97 10.90 -9.75 -1.47
C SER A 97 10.99 -10.79 -0.37
N ARG A 98 12.15 -11.42 -0.26
CA ARG A 98 12.45 -12.45 0.75
C ARG A 98 13.24 -11.90 1.94
N GLN A 99 13.41 -10.57 2.06
CA GLN A 99 14.27 -9.97 3.09
C GLN A 99 13.76 -10.14 4.53
N THR A 100 12.50 -10.54 4.73
CA THR A 100 11.92 -10.79 6.04
C THR A 100 11.82 -12.27 6.42
N VAL A 101 12.50 -13.16 5.69
CA VAL A 101 12.44 -14.61 5.94
C VAL A 101 12.87 -14.98 7.35
N SER A 102 13.94 -14.35 7.88
CA SER A 102 14.40 -14.60 9.25
C SER A 102 13.35 -14.29 10.31
N ILE A 103 12.62 -13.20 10.16
CA ILE A 103 11.48 -12.85 11.02
C ILE A 103 10.40 -13.94 10.97
N CYS A 104 10.10 -14.43 9.77
CA CYS A 104 9.12 -15.50 9.59
C CYS A 104 9.55 -16.80 10.27
N GLU A 105 10.83 -17.16 10.19
CA GLU A 105 11.39 -18.35 10.85
C GLU A 105 11.34 -18.23 12.37
N GLU A 106 11.75 -17.10 12.93
CA GLU A 106 11.64 -16.81 14.35
C GLU A 106 10.21 -16.95 14.89
N LEU A 107 9.23 -16.38 14.17
CA LEU A 107 7.80 -16.50 14.54
C LEU A 107 7.31 -17.95 14.52
N LYS A 108 7.78 -18.76 13.56
CA LYS A 108 7.43 -20.18 13.45
C LYS A 108 8.07 -20.99 14.59
N GLU A 109 9.34 -20.73 14.94
CA GLU A 109 10.05 -21.37 16.04
C GLU A 109 9.42 -21.04 17.39
N GLN A 110 8.87 -19.83 17.54
CA GLN A 110 8.10 -19.39 18.70
C GLN A 110 6.69 -20.02 18.78
N GLY A 111 6.27 -20.77 17.74
CA GLY A 111 5.01 -21.52 17.74
C GLY A 111 3.78 -20.73 17.30
N TYR A 112 3.94 -19.57 16.67
CA TYR A 112 2.82 -18.70 16.30
C TYR A 112 2.03 -19.15 15.04
N ASN A 113 2.43 -20.21 14.35
CA ASN A 113 1.80 -20.64 13.09
C ASN A 113 0.27 -20.77 13.18
N ASP A 114 -0.23 -21.47 14.22
CA ASP A 114 -1.66 -21.71 14.37
C ASP A 114 -2.42 -20.42 14.70
N LEU A 115 -1.86 -19.56 15.53
CA LEU A 115 -2.48 -18.29 15.89
C LEU A 115 -2.68 -17.40 14.66
N PHE A 116 -1.61 -17.19 13.87
CA PHE A 116 -1.70 -16.39 12.64
C PHE A 116 -2.69 -16.99 11.65
N LYS A 117 -2.63 -18.31 11.43
CA LYS A 117 -3.56 -19.00 10.52
C LYS A 117 -5.01 -18.90 10.97
N GLN A 118 -5.29 -19.05 12.26
CA GLN A 118 -6.65 -18.95 12.80
C GLN A 118 -7.24 -17.56 12.65
N LYS A 119 -6.46 -16.50 12.85
CA LYS A 119 -6.93 -15.12 12.81
C LYS A 119 -6.97 -14.52 11.40
N THR A 120 -6.00 -14.88 10.57
CA THR A 120 -5.82 -14.25 9.24
C THR A 120 -6.15 -15.16 8.06
N GLY A 121 -6.23 -16.49 8.28
CA GLY A 121 -6.30 -17.48 7.21
C GLY A 121 -4.99 -17.69 6.46
N LEU A 122 -3.91 -16.98 6.82
CA LEU A 122 -2.62 -16.96 6.12
C LEU A 122 -1.57 -17.80 6.88
N LEU A 123 -0.59 -18.30 6.14
CA LEU A 123 0.64 -18.86 6.71
C LEU A 123 1.64 -17.73 6.99
N ILE A 124 2.51 -17.90 7.98
CA ILE A 124 3.62 -16.96 8.21
C ILE A 124 4.60 -17.06 7.02
N ASP A 125 4.65 -16.00 6.21
CA ASP A 125 5.56 -15.91 5.06
C ASP A 125 5.97 -14.46 4.79
N ALA A 126 7.16 -14.28 4.25
CA ALA A 126 7.71 -12.99 3.84
C ALA A 126 6.90 -12.31 2.71
N TYR A 127 5.96 -13.01 2.11
CA TYR A 127 5.03 -12.50 1.11
C TYR A 127 4.17 -11.34 1.67
N PHE A 128 3.70 -11.45 2.92
CA PHE A 128 2.72 -10.56 3.53
C PHE A 128 3.33 -9.32 4.18
N SER A 129 2.50 -8.28 4.41
CA SER A 129 2.97 -6.95 4.81
C SER A 129 3.51 -6.88 6.25
N GLY A 130 2.93 -7.61 7.20
CA GLY A 130 3.23 -7.45 8.64
C GLY A 130 4.72 -7.59 8.97
N THR A 131 5.37 -8.64 8.45
CA THR A 131 6.83 -8.84 8.66
C THR A 131 7.67 -7.76 7.99
N LYS A 132 7.18 -7.15 6.89
CA LYS A 132 7.85 -6.05 6.20
C LYS A 132 7.78 -4.75 7.01
N VAL A 133 6.63 -4.46 7.63
CA VAL A 133 6.51 -3.32 8.55
C VAL A 133 7.48 -3.48 9.71
N LYS A 134 7.46 -4.64 10.38
CA LYS A 134 8.41 -4.93 11.47
C LYS A 134 9.85 -4.72 11.01
N TRP A 135 10.23 -5.27 9.86
CA TRP A 135 11.58 -5.16 9.32
C TRP A 135 11.98 -3.70 9.09
N ILE A 136 11.12 -2.87 8.51
CA ILE A 136 11.40 -1.43 8.28
C ILE A 136 11.62 -0.72 9.62
N LEU A 137 10.76 -0.98 10.62
CA LEU A 137 10.88 -0.35 11.93
C LEU A 137 12.15 -0.76 12.68
N ASP A 138 12.62 -2.01 12.46
CA ASP A 138 13.83 -2.53 13.10
C ASP A 138 15.12 -2.10 12.38
N GLN A 139 15.07 -1.82 11.06
CA GLN A 139 16.27 -1.52 10.26
C GLN A 139 16.52 -0.04 10.02
N VAL A 140 15.49 0.79 10.09
CA VAL A 140 15.63 2.24 9.83
C VAL A 140 15.83 2.97 11.16
N ASP A 141 16.96 3.65 11.30
CA ASP A 141 17.32 4.37 12.51
C ASP A 141 16.23 5.36 12.97
N GLY A 142 15.81 5.24 14.23
CA GLY A 142 14.77 6.06 14.83
C GLY A 142 13.33 5.79 14.36
N ALA A 143 13.13 4.83 13.46
CA ALA A 143 11.79 4.53 12.93
C ALA A 143 10.85 4.01 14.02
N ARG A 144 11.33 3.16 14.89
CA ARG A 144 10.51 2.59 15.97
C ARG A 144 10.00 3.66 16.91
N GLU A 145 10.87 4.54 17.39
CA GLU A 145 10.49 5.67 18.26
C GLU A 145 9.45 6.59 17.57
N LYS A 146 9.68 6.92 16.30
CA LYS A 146 8.71 7.72 15.52
C LYS A 146 7.36 7.02 15.37
N ALA A 147 7.36 5.70 15.17
CA ALA A 147 6.13 4.92 15.05
C ALA A 147 5.34 4.92 16.37
N GLU A 148 6.01 4.71 17.50
CA GLU A 148 5.41 4.78 18.84
C GLU A 148 4.85 6.16 19.16
N ASN A 149 5.52 7.22 18.72
CA ASN A 149 5.05 8.60 18.82
C ASN A 149 3.89 8.95 17.86
N GLY A 150 3.48 8.01 16.98
CA GLY A 150 2.41 8.23 16.00
C GLY A 150 2.79 9.16 14.84
N GLU A 151 4.08 9.26 14.55
CA GLU A 151 4.64 10.10 13.48
C GLU A 151 4.73 9.38 12.13
N LEU A 152 4.63 8.04 12.13
CA LEU A 152 4.69 7.22 10.91
C LEU A 152 3.33 6.64 10.56
N LEU A 153 3.10 6.46 9.25
CA LEU A 153 1.97 5.76 8.68
C LEU A 153 2.45 4.56 7.87
N PHE A 154 1.65 3.51 7.89
CA PHE A 154 1.79 2.32 7.05
C PHE A 154 0.66 2.26 6.04
N GLY A 155 0.94 1.72 4.87
CA GLY A 155 -0.07 1.32 3.90
C GLY A 155 0.46 0.33 2.87
N THR A 156 -0.45 -0.41 2.28
CA THR A 156 -0.26 -1.03 0.98
C THR A 156 -0.37 0.04 -0.11
N ILE A 157 -0.13 -0.31 -1.36
CA ILE A 157 -0.01 0.69 -2.43
C ILE A 157 -1.31 1.48 -2.66
N ASP A 158 -2.48 0.86 -2.47
CA ASP A 158 -3.78 1.55 -2.48
C ASP A 158 -3.82 2.69 -1.46
N THR A 159 -3.46 2.40 -0.21
CA THR A 159 -3.43 3.40 0.87
C THR A 159 -2.46 4.53 0.56
N TRP A 160 -1.26 4.21 0.07
CA TRP A 160 -0.26 5.20 -0.33
C TRP A 160 -0.81 6.13 -1.41
N LEU A 161 -1.43 5.59 -2.45
CA LEU A 161 -2.00 6.37 -3.54
C LEU A 161 -3.21 7.21 -3.10
N ILE A 162 -4.11 6.64 -2.28
CA ILE A 162 -5.25 7.37 -1.71
C ILE A 162 -4.75 8.54 -0.86
N TRP A 163 -3.77 8.30 0.01
CA TRP A 163 -3.19 9.32 0.87
C TRP A 163 -2.55 10.45 0.05
N LYS A 164 -1.79 10.12 -0.99
CA LYS A 164 -1.20 11.10 -1.91
C LYS A 164 -2.26 11.87 -2.69
N LEU A 165 -3.24 11.18 -3.29
CA LEU A 165 -4.32 11.80 -4.08
C LEU A 165 -5.19 12.74 -3.23
N SER A 166 -5.44 12.38 -1.98
CA SER A 166 -6.23 13.19 -1.05
C SER A 166 -5.45 14.29 -0.33
N ASN A 167 -4.16 14.47 -0.65
CA ASN A 167 -3.25 15.40 0.05
C ASN A 167 -3.20 15.14 1.56
N GLY A 168 -3.13 13.86 1.96
CA GLY A 168 -2.99 13.43 3.35
C GLY A 168 -4.29 13.46 4.18
N THR A 169 -5.45 13.72 3.58
CA THR A 169 -6.72 13.78 4.31
C THR A 169 -7.37 12.42 4.54
N ALA A 170 -6.99 11.39 3.77
CA ALA A 170 -7.52 10.03 3.89
C ALA A 170 -6.38 9.01 4.03
N HIS A 171 -6.41 8.26 5.13
CA HIS A 171 -5.52 7.14 5.40
C HIS A 171 -6.38 5.88 5.51
N VAL A 172 -6.70 5.27 4.37
CA VAL A 172 -7.73 4.24 4.21
C VAL A 172 -7.19 3.10 3.35
N THR A 173 -7.60 1.88 3.68
CA THR A 173 -7.48 0.68 2.84
C THR A 173 -8.82 -0.05 2.78
N ASP A 174 -8.92 -1.09 1.96
CA ASP A 174 -10.08 -1.95 1.90
C ASP A 174 -9.86 -3.31 2.56
N TYR A 175 -10.94 -4.07 2.75
CA TYR A 175 -10.89 -5.42 3.32
C TYR A 175 -9.97 -6.36 2.52
N THR A 176 -9.92 -6.21 1.19
CA THR A 176 -9.15 -7.11 0.32
C THR A 176 -7.65 -6.88 0.45
N ASN A 177 -7.19 -5.65 0.66
CA ASN A 177 -5.80 -5.34 0.97
C ASN A 177 -5.47 -5.63 2.44
N ALA A 178 -6.32 -5.24 3.39
CA ALA A 178 -6.11 -5.49 4.81
C ALA A 178 -5.95 -6.98 5.11
N SER A 179 -6.76 -7.85 4.50
CA SER A 179 -6.70 -9.31 4.68
C SER A 179 -5.38 -9.95 4.22
N ARG A 180 -4.54 -9.20 3.47
CA ARG A 180 -3.26 -9.68 2.97
C ARG A 180 -2.06 -9.16 3.76
N THR A 181 -2.30 -8.54 4.90
CA THR A 181 -1.24 -7.89 5.69
C THR A 181 -0.62 -8.77 6.78
N LEU A 182 -1.20 -9.92 7.09
CA LEU A 182 -0.82 -10.80 8.21
C LEU A 182 -1.11 -10.22 9.61
N ILE A 183 -1.77 -9.06 9.70
CA ILE A 183 -2.12 -8.38 10.97
C ILE A 183 -3.60 -8.02 11.07
N TYR A 184 -4.41 -8.53 10.14
CA TYR A 184 -5.85 -8.27 10.07
C TYR A 184 -6.66 -9.53 10.40
N ASN A 185 -7.54 -9.45 11.38
CA ASN A 185 -8.45 -10.54 11.75
C ASN A 185 -9.63 -10.56 10.76
N ILE A 186 -9.69 -11.60 9.92
CA ILE A 186 -10.69 -11.72 8.87
C ILE A 186 -12.07 -12.13 9.38
N PHE A 187 -12.19 -12.61 10.62
CA PHE A 187 -13.45 -12.96 11.24
C PHE A 187 -14.08 -11.80 11.99
N GLU A 188 -13.23 -11.00 12.68
CA GLU A 188 -13.66 -9.82 13.43
C GLU A 188 -13.67 -8.54 12.59
N LEU A 189 -13.11 -8.60 11.37
CA LEU A 189 -12.97 -7.50 10.42
C LEU A 189 -12.30 -6.26 11.03
N LYS A 190 -11.19 -6.49 11.75
CA LYS A 190 -10.38 -5.42 12.39
C LYS A 190 -8.91 -5.78 12.42
N TRP A 191 -8.06 -4.77 12.60
CA TRP A 191 -6.66 -4.98 12.97
C TRP A 191 -6.59 -5.73 14.30
N ASP A 192 -5.77 -6.77 14.38
CA ASP A 192 -5.72 -7.70 15.53
C ASP A 192 -4.61 -7.31 16.50
N ASP A 193 -5.00 -7.00 17.74
CA ASP A 193 -4.06 -6.50 18.75
C ASP A 193 -2.98 -7.52 19.12
N ASP A 194 -3.30 -8.82 19.20
CA ASP A 194 -2.32 -9.84 19.52
C ASP A 194 -1.27 -9.96 18.41
N LEU A 195 -1.69 -9.88 17.13
CA LEU A 195 -0.76 -9.93 15.99
C LEU A 195 0.11 -8.68 15.90
N LEU A 196 -0.44 -7.52 16.25
CA LEU A 196 0.31 -6.26 16.34
C LEU A 196 1.35 -6.30 17.45
N GLU A 197 1.00 -6.83 18.63
CA GLU A 197 1.91 -7.00 19.76
C GLU A 197 3.06 -7.95 19.40
N ILE A 198 2.76 -9.12 18.82
CA ILE A 198 3.78 -10.10 18.40
C ILE A 198 4.76 -9.51 17.39
N LEU A 199 4.27 -8.72 16.44
CA LEU A 199 5.11 -8.07 15.42
C LEU A 199 5.66 -6.71 15.87
N ASP A 200 5.28 -6.25 17.07
CA ASP A 200 5.69 -4.97 17.64
C ASP A 200 5.38 -3.79 16.68
N ILE A 201 4.12 -3.75 16.21
CA ILE A 201 3.64 -2.72 15.28
C ILE A 201 2.64 -1.82 16.01
N PRO A 202 2.94 -0.51 16.16
CA PRO A 202 2.02 0.44 16.76
C PRO A 202 0.72 0.59 15.95
N ARG A 203 -0.43 0.44 16.60
CA ARG A 203 -1.76 0.59 15.97
C ARG A 203 -1.96 1.95 15.30
N SER A 204 -1.33 3.01 15.81
CA SER A 204 -1.39 4.37 15.28
C SER A 204 -0.90 4.51 13.83
N MET A 205 -0.11 3.52 13.35
CA MET A 205 0.39 3.50 11.97
C MET A 205 -0.64 3.00 10.95
N LEU A 206 -1.72 2.35 11.39
CA LEU A 206 -2.58 1.55 10.52
C LEU A 206 -3.70 2.39 9.91
N PRO A 207 -4.05 2.15 8.63
CA PRO A 207 -5.16 2.83 7.97
C PRO A 207 -6.53 2.36 8.51
N GLU A 208 -7.54 3.19 8.34
CA GLU A 208 -8.92 2.78 8.49
C GLU A 208 -9.28 1.76 7.40
N VAL A 209 -9.99 0.70 7.76
CA VAL A 209 -10.43 -0.33 6.81
C VAL A 209 -11.88 -0.10 6.44
N ARG A 210 -12.17 -0.01 5.14
CA ARG A 210 -13.49 0.29 4.61
C ARG A 210 -13.90 -0.69 3.50
N SER A 211 -15.14 -0.58 3.04
CA SER A 211 -15.64 -1.33 1.88
C SER A 211 -14.89 -0.91 0.62
N SER A 212 -14.61 -1.87 -0.27
CA SER A 212 -13.95 -1.59 -1.57
C SER A 212 -14.79 -0.68 -2.49
N SER A 213 -16.10 -0.60 -2.27
CA SER A 213 -17.04 0.15 -3.10
C SER A 213 -17.71 1.28 -2.31
N GLU A 214 -16.91 2.26 -1.91
CA GLU A 214 -17.41 3.50 -1.31
C GLU A 214 -16.48 4.68 -1.67
N VAL A 215 -16.94 5.89 -1.41
CA VAL A 215 -16.13 7.10 -1.61
C VAL A 215 -15.23 7.30 -0.40
N TYR A 216 -13.92 7.09 -0.56
CA TYR A 216 -12.94 7.28 0.51
C TYR A 216 -12.57 8.75 0.74
N ALA A 217 -12.40 9.49 -0.37
CA ALA A 217 -12.02 10.89 -0.35
C ALA A 217 -12.25 11.53 -1.73
N HIS A 218 -11.97 12.81 -1.82
CA HIS A 218 -11.84 13.53 -3.07
C HIS A 218 -10.37 13.79 -3.40
N THR A 219 -10.04 13.74 -4.68
CA THR A 219 -8.69 14.09 -5.15
C THR A 219 -8.42 15.56 -4.93
N ALA A 220 -7.21 15.89 -4.44
CA ALA A 220 -6.84 17.28 -4.26
C ALA A 220 -6.74 18.00 -5.63
N PRO A 221 -7.29 19.23 -5.76
CA PRO A 221 -7.41 19.92 -7.05
C PRO A 221 -6.09 20.06 -7.81
N HIS A 222 -4.99 20.34 -7.13
CA HIS A 222 -3.67 20.56 -7.73
C HIS A 222 -3.10 19.36 -8.48
N HIS A 223 -3.60 18.14 -8.25
CA HIS A 223 -3.13 16.95 -8.98
C HIS A 223 -3.65 16.90 -10.42
N PHE A 224 -4.70 17.64 -10.75
CA PHE A 224 -5.32 17.66 -12.05
C PHE A 224 -5.31 19.05 -12.72
N PHE A 225 -4.47 19.97 -12.22
CA PHE A 225 -4.30 21.32 -12.77
C PHE A 225 -5.60 22.13 -12.85
N TRP A 226 -6.36 22.18 -11.76
CA TRP A 226 -7.56 23.02 -11.61
C TRP A 226 -7.23 24.43 -11.16
#